data_8d0d21b8c9c4108aa092d1d23fef1728
#
_entry.id   8d0d21b8c9c4108aa092d1d23fef1728
#
_cell.length_a   1.000
_cell.length_b   1.000
_cell.length_c   1.000
_cell.angle_alpha   90.00
_cell.angle_beta   90.00
_cell.angle_gamma   90.00
#
_symmetry.space_group_name_H-M   'P 1'
#
loop_
_entity.id
_entity.type
_entity.pdbx_description
1 polymer ?
#
loop_
_entity_poly.entity_id
_entity_poly.type
_entity_poly.pdbx_seq_one_letter_code
_entity_poly.pdbx_strand_id
1 'polypeptide(L)'
;MVRGKDTKKDSSTIVLALVVEEVRDSISRDINGADLLYSLLGAPWLQSLLKAYECLQQYLRSSPRPYLPFASGLSRKALLLAHDMVAQKEFEPVLPPLPADLPIDEEAMRIVCLVKNNQPLGATIRRDGASGEIFVARVIHGGLADRSGLLRAGDRLVEVNGHPVFGLEPEQIINILAGSHSTIMFKVVPITDRPVNNQTMLYVRAMSDYSPHEDPAIPCVDAGMAFRKGDVLEIVDQTDALWWQAKKLPSTSLCAGLIPSTSLLKRKHKELWWSQPFQTQAAGFRRSLRLCRRHKTQASSYGQTCTSRCPSSCINALENPYEEVVRYQRHPEDTRRLIALIGPSGVGVNELRRRLIEVDPKTYQGAVPHTTRPPKSYEESGREYHFINREQFDNMAYNNRFVEYGEHKGYLYGTSIDSVKQVLDSGKVCVIDIEPQGIQAVRTHELKAYIIYVKPPPAESMKLTRKNSQIITKYYINRPFKDEDFQEIEEAGSKMESHFYQFFDHVIVNDSLQESCVQLLTTVRRAQEEPQWVPAFWIRPTDHDTKKCMKANQIYSQND
;
A
#
# COMPACT_ATOMS: atom_id res chain seq x y z
N MET A 1 39.36 9.11 59.30
CA MET A 1 38.20 8.18 59.19
C MET A 1 37.22 8.75 58.19
N VAL A 2 37.28 8.35 56.96
CA VAL A 2 36.28 8.71 55.93
C VAL A 2 35.82 7.37 55.33
N ARG A 3 34.57 7.03 55.61
CA ARG A 3 33.91 5.86 55.04
C ARG A 3 33.67 6.06 53.57
N GLY A 4 34.31 5.25 52.73
CA GLY A 4 33.99 5.11 51.32
C GLY A 4 32.58 4.58 51.15
N LYS A 5 31.77 5.28 50.36
CA LYS A 5 30.53 4.75 49.79
C LYS A 5 30.89 3.84 48.61
N ASP A 6 30.75 2.55 48.80
CA ASP A 6 30.71 1.58 47.70
C ASP A 6 29.48 1.84 46.88
N THR A 7 29.66 2.45 45.70
CA THR A 7 28.64 2.50 44.66
C THR A 7 28.62 1.12 44.00
N LYS A 8 27.60 0.31 44.34
CA LYS A 8 27.25 -0.92 43.63
C LYS A 8 27.12 -0.57 42.13
N LYS A 9 28.02 -1.11 41.34
CA LYS A 9 27.89 -1.17 39.89
C LYS A 9 26.75 -2.16 39.59
N ASP A 10 25.57 -1.68 39.36
CA ASP A 10 24.53 -2.49 38.73
C ASP A 10 24.91 -2.65 37.25
N SER A 11 25.60 -3.73 36.95
CA SER A 11 25.93 -4.12 35.58
C SER A 11 24.67 -4.67 34.94
N SER A 12 24.35 -4.21 33.73
CA SER A 12 23.18 -4.71 32.95
C SER A 12 23.25 -6.21 32.74
N THR A 13 24.47 -6.77 32.71
CA THR A 13 24.73 -8.21 32.63
C THR A 13 24.30 -8.95 33.91
N ILE A 14 24.47 -8.35 35.09
CA ILE A 14 24.02 -8.93 36.36
C ILE A 14 22.48 -8.92 36.43
N VAL A 15 21.85 -7.83 36.00
CA VAL A 15 20.39 -7.72 35.96
C VAL A 15 19.81 -8.76 34.99
N LEU A 16 20.42 -8.94 33.81
CA LEU A 16 20.00 -9.98 32.86
C LEU A 16 20.11 -11.37 33.48
N ALA A 17 21.20 -11.69 34.19
CA ALA A 17 21.37 -12.98 34.82
C ALA A 17 20.27 -13.26 35.86
N LEU A 18 19.88 -12.26 36.65
CA LEU A 18 18.77 -12.40 37.62
C LEU A 18 17.42 -12.63 36.91
N VAL A 19 17.15 -11.90 35.83
CA VAL A 19 15.92 -12.08 35.02
C VAL A 19 15.89 -13.47 34.37
N VAL A 20 17.02 -13.97 33.85
CA VAL A 20 17.12 -15.33 33.28
C VAL A 20 16.80 -16.39 34.31
N GLU A 21 17.24 -16.19 35.56
CA GLU A 21 16.98 -17.13 36.66
C GLU A 21 15.51 -17.14 37.06
N GLU A 22 14.86 -15.97 37.11
CA GLU A 22 13.43 -15.83 37.39
C GLU A 22 12.54 -16.42 36.27
N VAL A 23 12.97 -16.27 35.01
CA VAL A 23 12.28 -16.90 33.88
C VAL A 23 12.47 -18.44 33.92
N ARG A 24 13.61 -18.94 34.35
CA ARG A 24 13.81 -20.38 34.57
C ARG A 24 12.85 -20.96 35.59
N ASP A 25 12.62 -20.23 36.68
CA ASP A 25 11.62 -20.61 37.69
C ASP A 25 10.20 -20.59 37.13
N SER A 26 9.94 -19.72 36.16
CA SER A 26 8.65 -19.64 35.47
C SER A 26 8.41 -20.82 34.52
N ILE A 27 9.48 -21.36 33.90
CA ILE A 27 9.42 -22.61 33.11
C ILE A 27 9.01 -23.79 34.02
N SER A 28 9.60 -23.86 35.23
CA SER A 28 9.27 -24.92 36.20
C SER A 28 7.80 -24.87 36.68
N ARG A 29 7.12 -23.73 36.48
CA ARG A 29 5.68 -23.51 36.77
C ARG A 29 4.77 -23.69 35.57
N ASP A 30 5.28 -24.17 34.44
CA ASP A 30 4.57 -24.42 33.17
C ASP A 30 3.84 -23.18 32.60
N ILE A 31 4.47 -22.01 32.72
CA ILE A 31 3.93 -20.76 32.18
C ILE A 31 4.17 -20.71 30.67
N ASN A 32 3.10 -20.59 29.93
CA ASN A 32 3.12 -20.61 28.45
C ASN A 32 4.02 -19.47 27.90
N GLY A 33 4.99 -19.81 27.05
CA GLY A 33 5.95 -18.89 26.43
C GLY A 33 7.22 -18.62 27.26
N ALA A 34 7.36 -19.15 28.48
CA ALA A 34 8.55 -18.99 29.31
C ALA A 34 9.80 -19.62 28.66
N ASP A 35 9.65 -20.76 27.96
CA ASP A 35 10.74 -21.43 27.22
C ASP A 35 11.30 -20.55 26.10
N LEU A 36 10.42 -19.90 25.34
CA LEU A 36 10.83 -18.99 24.28
C LEU A 36 11.57 -17.78 24.84
N LEU A 37 11.04 -17.20 25.93
CA LEU A 37 11.65 -16.05 26.59
C LEU A 37 13.02 -16.42 27.18
N TYR A 38 13.16 -17.59 27.80
CA TYR A 38 14.43 -18.10 28.30
C TYR A 38 15.47 -18.25 27.19
N SER A 39 15.06 -18.83 26.07
CA SER A 39 15.92 -19.01 24.89
C SER A 39 16.40 -17.66 24.30
N LEU A 40 15.53 -16.66 24.24
CA LEU A 40 15.88 -15.32 23.76
C LEU A 40 16.81 -14.58 24.71
N LEU A 41 16.57 -14.64 26.01
CA LEU A 41 17.41 -14.00 27.03
C LEU A 41 18.78 -14.66 27.15
N GLY A 42 18.89 -15.97 26.89
CA GLY A 42 20.15 -16.72 26.85
C GLY A 42 20.94 -16.59 25.55
N ALA A 43 20.40 -15.93 24.54
CA ALA A 43 21.00 -15.85 23.21
C ALA A 43 22.34 -15.10 23.21
N PRO A 44 23.41 -15.64 22.59
CA PRO A 44 24.76 -15.04 22.60
C PRO A 44 24.80 -13.62 22.04
N TRP A 45 23.92 -13.29 21.07
CA TRP A 45 23.84 -11.95 20.48
C TRP A 45 23.34 -10.91 21.48
N LEU A 46 22.38 -11.26 22.36
CA LEU A 46 21.86 -10.36 23.38
C LEU A 46 22.92 -10.06 24.44
N GLN A 47 23.68 -11.09 24.87
CA GLN A 47 24.80 -10.92 25.80
C GLN A 47 25.88 -10.02 25.20
N SER A 48 26.21 -10.21 23.92
CA SER A 48 27.19 -9.39 23.21
C SER A 48 26.71 -7.94 23.08
N LEU A 49 25.42 -7.72 22.81
CA LEU A 49 24.81 -6.39 22.71
C LEU A 49 24.86 -5.65 24.07
N LEU A 50 24.53 -6.33 25.16
CA LEU A 50 24.60 -5.75 26.51
C LEU A 50 26.03 -5.41 26.90
N LYS A 51 27.00 -6.26 26.58
CA LYS A 51 28.39 -5.99 26.82
C LYS A 51 28.93 -4.79 26.03
N ALA A 52 28.50 -4.66 24.76
CA ALA A 52 28.82 -3.50 23.94
C ALA A 52 28.18 -2.22 24.52
N TYR A 53 26.92 -2.29 24.99
CA TYR A 53 26.24 -1.19 25.65
C TYR A 53 26.94 -0.76 26.95
N GLU A 54 27.37 -1.70 27.79
CA GLU A 54 28.13 -1.40 29.01
C GLU A 54 29.47 -0.74 28.71
N CYS A 55 30.21 -1.24 27.69
CA CYS A 55 31.45 -0.61 27.23
C CYS A 55 31.22 0.83 26.75
N LEU A 56 30.16 1.06 25.97
CA LEU A 56 29.77 2.41 25.51
C LEU A 56 29.39 3.32 26.68
N GLN A 57 28.59 2.83 27.63
CA GLN A 57 28.24 3.58 28.84
C GLN A 57 29.48 3.92 29.69
N GLN A 58 30.40 2.98 29.85
CA GLN A 58 31.63 3.22 30.57
C GLN A 58 32.52 4.24 29.86
N TYR A 59 32.60 4.17 28.52
CA TYR A 59 33.32 5.16 27.72
C TYR A 59 32.69 6.55 27.85
N LEU A 60 31.35 6.68 27.74
CA LEU A 60 30.64 7.94 27.90
C LEU A 60 30.77 8.54 29.31
N ARG A 61 30.95 7.70 30.35
CA ARG A 61 31.17 8.16 31.74
C ARG A 61 32.62 8.54 32.00
N SER A 62 33.59 7.92 31.32
CA SER A 62 35.02 8.19 31.52
C SER A 62 35.58 9.31 30.63
N SER A 63 34.90 9.62 29.55
CA SER A 63 35.29 10.73 28.66
C SER A 63 34.63 12.04 29.08
N PRO A 64 35.37 13.10 29.41
CA PRO A 64 34.78 14.42 29.62
C PRO A 64 34.09 14.84 28.31
N ARG A 65 32.80 15.09 28.38
CA ARG A 65 32.01 15.50 27.22
C ARG A 65 32.59 16.80 26.66
N PRO A 66 33.09 16.83 25.43
CA PRO A 66 33.32 18.08 24.75
C PRO A 66 31.94 18.61 24.33
N TYR A 67 31.38 19.47 25.15
CA TYR A 67 30.14 20.16 24.84
C TYR A 67 30.47 21.35 23.91
N LEU A 68 30.52 21.07 22.60
CA LEU A 68 30.51 22.10 21.59
C LEU A 68 29.57 21.69 20.46
N PRO A 69 28.45 22.41 20.24
CA PRO A 69 27.49 22.11 19.20
C PRO A 69 28.07 22.18 17.77
N PHE A 70 29.23 22.76 17.62
CA PHE A 70 29.97 22.91 16.34
C PHE A 70 31.08 21.89 16.12
N ALA A 71 31.32 20.97 17.06
CA ALA A 71 32.40 20.00 16.97
C ALA A 71 32.10 18.79 16.07
N SER A 72 30.85 18.61 15.59
CA SER A 72 30.48 17.47 14.77
C SER A 72 31.28 17.34 13.46
N GLY A 73 31.60 18.45 12.83
CA GLY A 73 32.39 18.48 11.60
C GLY A 73 33.88 18.22 11.83
N LEU A 74 34.45 18.78 12.92
CA LEU A 74 35.85 18.61 13.30
C LEU A 74 36.11 17.20 13.87
N SER A 75 35.22 16.68 14.70
CA SER A 75 35.32 15.32 15.26
C SER A 75 35.21 14.26 14.18
N ARG A 76 34.31 14.45 13.20
CA ARG A 76 34.19 13.55 12.06
C ARG A 76 35.41 13.57 11.16
N LYS A 77 35.98 14.77 10.93
CA LYS A 77 37.22 14.95 10.16
C LYS A 77 38.43 14.35 10.87
N ALA A 78 38.53 14.51 12.20
CA ALA A 78 39.59 13.90 13.01
C ALA A 78 39.46 12.36 13.05
N LEU A 79 38.24 11.82 13.13
CA LEU A 79 38.00 10.38 13.09
C LEU A 79 38.36 9.79 11.72
N LEU A 80 37.98 10.45 10.63
CA LEU A 80 38.35 10.03 9.27
C LEU A 80 39.85 10.11 9.04
N LEU A 81 40.53 11.18 9.51
CA LEU A 81 41.98 11.31 9.44
C LEU A 81 42.72 10.24 10.28
N ALA A 82 42.20 9.94 11.47
CA ALA A 82 42.75 8.85 12.30
C ALA A 82 42.54 7.48 11.64
N HIS A 83 41.36 7.23 11.06
CA HIS A 83 41.05 6.03 10.30
C HIS A 83 41.98 5.90 9.08
N ASP A 84 42.18 6.97 8.33
CA ASP A 84 43.04 6.95 7.15
C ASP A 84 44.51 6.74 7.53
N MET A 85 44.99 7.35 8.64
CA MET A 85 46.35 7.10 9.15
C MET A 85 46.58 5.68 9.64
N VAL A 86 45.58 5.09 10.31
CA VAL A 86 45.64 3.68 10.76
C VAL A 86 45.60 2.74 9.57
N ALA A 87 44.70 3.01 8.62
CA ALA A 87 44.59 2.26 7.38
C ALA A 87 45.88 2.29 6.55
N GLN A 88 46.55 3.44 6.48
CA GLN A 88 47.81 3.59 5.75
C GLN A 88 49.00 2.90 6.44
N LYS A 89 49.04 2.84 7.78
CA LYS A 89 50.19 2.32 8.52
C LYS A 89 50.15 0.83 8.84
N GLU A 90 48.94 0.26 9.03
CA GLU A 90 48.81 -1.10 9.55
C GLU A 90 48.10 -2.07 8.60
N PHE A 91 47.44 -1.57 7.59
CA PHE A 91 46.55 -2.37 6.74
C PHE A 91 46.72 -2.16 5.22
N GLU A 92 47.88 -1.66 4.78
CA GLU A 92 48.24 -1.97 3.39
C GLU A 92 48.48 -3.47 3.32
N PRO A 93 47.57 -4.26 2.73
CA PRO A 93 47.86 -5.66 2.48
C PRO A 93 49.02 -5.67 1.50
N VAL A 94 50.19 -6.03 1.99
CA VAL A 94 51.30 -6.40 1.11
C VAL A 94 50.84 -7.67 0.42
N LEU A 95 50.17 -7.51 -0.71
CA LEU A 95 49.84 -8.64 -1.57
C LEU A 95 51.18 -9.28 -1.97
N PRO A 96 51.31 -10.61 -1.79
CA PRO A 96 52.47 -11.29 -2.31
C PRO A 96 52.64 -10.95 -3.79
N PRO A 97 53.86 -10.77 -4.30
CA PRO A 97 54.05 -10.47 -5.73
C PRO A 97 53.32 -11.53 -6.55
N LEU A 98 52.54 -11.04 -7.52
CA LEU A 98 51.83 -11.92 -8.43
C LEU A 98 52.81 -12.91 -9.04
N PRO A 99 52.50 -14.22 -9.07
CA PRO A 99 53.33 -15.20 -9.77
C PRO A 99 53.55 -14.74 -11.19
N ALA A 100 54.80 -14.82 -11.70
CA ALA A 100 55.16 -14.37 -13.04
C ALA A 100 54.45 -15.17 -14.16
N ASP A 101 53.87 -16.30 -13.82
CA ASP A 101 53.18 -17.23 -14.76
C ASP A 101 51.67 -17.28 -14.48
N LEU A 102 51.03 -16.15 -14.25
CA LEU A 102 49.56 -16.11 -14.28
C LEU A 102 49.09 -16.32 -15.73
N PRO A 103 48.33 -17.39 -16.02
CA PRO A 103 47.71 -17.53 -17.33
C PRO A 103 46.82 -16.31 -17.61
N ILE A 104 47.09 -15.62 -18.68
CA ILE A 104 46.41 -14.37 -19.05
C ILE A 104 44.91 -14.62 -19.39
N ASP A 105 44.55 -15.89 -19.62
CA ASP A 105 43.22 -16.32 -20.06
C ASP A 105 42.39 -17.06 -19.02
N GLU A 106 42.82 -17.17 -17.72
CA GLU A 106 41.99 -17.78 -16.70
C GLU A 106 41.03 -16.76 -16.09
N GLU A 107 39.73 -16.98 -16.32
CA GLU A 107 38.69 -16.22 -15.66
C GLU A 107 38.68 -16.49 -14.15
N ALA A 108 38.60 -15.43 -13.35
CA ALA A 108 38.51 -15.54 -11.90
C ALA A 108 37.23 -16.29 -11.50
N MET A 109 37.34 -17.48 -10.96
CA MET A 109 36.22 -18.30 -10.51
C MET A 109 36.09 -18.25 -8.98
N ARG A 110 34.85 -18.28 -8.51
CA ARG A 110 34.52 -18.30 -7.10
C ARG A 110 33.63 -19.50 -6.78
N ILE A 111 33.88 -20.16 -5.66
CA ILE A 111 33.01 -21.21 -5.13
C ILE A 111 32.10 -20.58 -4.08
N VAL A 112 30.79 -20.73 -4.26
CA VAL A 112 29.73 -20.23 -3.39
C VAL A 112 28.99 -21.42 -2.81
N CYS A 113 28.94 -21.51 -1.47
CA CYS A 113 28.20 -22.55 -0.76
C CYS A 113 27.01 -21.91 -0.03
N LEU A 114 25.79 -22.36 -0.33
CA LEU A 114 24.55 -21.88 0.30
C LEU A 114 23.82 -23.03 1.00
N VAL A 115 23.43 -22.81 2.25
CA VAL A 115 22.64 -23.78 3.03
C VAL A 115 21.15 -23.50 2.80
N LYS A 116 20.44 -24.43 2.15
CA LYS A 116 19.07 -24.22 1.67
C LYS A 116 18.02 -24.20 2.79
N ASN A 117 18.17 -24.96 3.86
CA ASN A 117 17.25 -25.02 5.02
C ASN A 117 15.74 -24.99 4.64
N ASN A 118 15.33 -25.74 3.63
CA ASN A 118 13.98 -25.76 3.09
C ASN A 118 13.43 -24.40 2.61
N GLN A 119 14.30 -23.43 2.36
CA GLN A 119 13.94 -22.13 1.81
C GLN A 119 14.25 -22.08 0.30
N PRO A 120 13.47 -21.33 -0.49
CA PRO A 120 13.79 -21.12 -1.89
C PRO A 120 15.13 -20.39 -2.03
N LEU A 121 15.90 -20.75 -3.04
CA LEU A 121 17.18 -20.10 -3.35
C LEU A 121 17.01 -18.59 -3.57
N GLY A 122 15.89 -18.18 -4.18
CA GLY A 122 15.62 -16.78 -4.49
C GLY A 122 16.54 -16.24 -5.59
N ALA A 123 16.85 -17.07 -6.58
CA ALA A 123 17.56 -16.66 -7.78
C ALA A 123 16.92 -17.29 -9.01
N THR A 124 16.83 -16.56 -10.10
CA THR A 124 16.43 -17.08 -11.41
C THR A 124 17.63 -17.16 -12.32
N ILE A 125 17.65 -18.15 -13.20
CA ILE A 125 18.73 -18.38 -14.16
C ILE A 125 18.23 -18.22 -15.58
N ARG A 126 19.13 -17.87 -16.49
CA ARG A 126 18.87 -17.82 -17.94
C ARG A 126 20.01 -18.46 -18.70
N ARG A 127 19.69 -19.04 -19.83
CA ARG A 127 20.67 -19.48 -20.82
C ARG A 127 20.88 -18.37 -21.85
N ASP A 128 22.12 -18.13 -22.22
CA ASP A 128 22.42 -17.30 -23.37
C ASP A 128 22.31 -18.17 -24.64
N GLY A 129 21.46 -17.74 -25.56
CA GLY A 129 21.18 -18.47 -26.82
C GLY A 129 22.37 -18.55 -27.75
N ALA A 130 23.31 -17.61 -27.67
CA ALA A 130 24.47 -17.55 -28.58
C ALA A 130 25.66 -18.39 -28.03
N SER A 131 25.99 -18.23 -26.76
CA SER A 131 27.14 -18.92 -26.12
C SER A 131 26.77 -20.26 -25.50
N GLY A 132 25.50 -20.49 -25.15
CA GLY A 132 25.05 -21.64 -24.39
C GLY A 132 25.42 -21.58 -22.88
N GLU A 133 25.93 -20.45 -22.43
CA GLU A 133 26.32 -20.20 -21.06
C GLU A 133 25.11 -19.90 -20.18
N ILE A 134 25.21 -20.21 -18.89
CA ILE A 134 24.16 -20.01 -17.91
C ILE A 134 24.53 -18.83 -17.01
N PHE A 135 23.59 -17.91 -16.83
CA PHE A 135 23.75 -16.72 -16.00
C PHE A 135 22.68 -16.66 -14.91
N VAL A 136 23.03 -16.09 -13.77
CA VAL A 136 22.04 -15.63 -12.80
C VAL A 136 21.29 -14.45 -13.41
N ALA A 137 20.02 -14.64 -13.75
CA ALA A 137 19.22 -13.61 -14.39
C ALA A 137 18.74 -12.56 -13.39
N ARG A 138 18.24 -13.02 -12.23
CA ARG A 138 17.76 -12.16 -11.14
C ARG A 138 18.05 -12.80 -9.79
N VAL A 139 18.27 -11.96 -8.78
CA VAL A 139 18.28 -12.32 -7.38
C VAL A 139 17.04 -11.72 -6.74
N ILE A 140 16.24 -12.56 -6.09
CA ILE A 140 14.98 -12.15 -5.46
C ILE A 140 15.27 -11.57 -4.08
N HIS A 141 14.86 -10.35 -3.85
CA HIS A 141 15.08 -9.63 -2.60
C HIS A 141 14.48 -10.38 -1.40
N GLY A 142 15.29 -10.52 -0.34
CA GLY A 142 14.95 -11.31 0.85
C GLY A 142 15.09 -12.82 0.68
N GLY A 143 15.40 -13.33 -0.52
CA GLY A 143 15.75 -14.74 -0.78
C GLY A 143 17.09 -15.15 -0.18
N LEU A 144 17.39 -16.44 -0.20
CA LEU A 144 18.66 -16.96 0.33
C LEU A 144 19.88 -16.37 -0.39
N ALA A 145 19.83 -16.26 -1.71
CA ALA A 145 20.91 -15.69 -2.52
C ALA A 145 21.14 -14.21 -2.17
N ASP A 146 20.07 -13.42 -2.01
CA ASP A 146 20.13 -12.01 -1.64
C ASP A 146 20.73 -11.81 -0.25
N ARG A 147 20.19 -12.52 0.76
CA ARG A 147 20.67 -12.41 2.15
C ARG A 147 22.11 -12.86 2.33
N SER A 148 22.58 -13.82 1.53
CA SER A 148 23.97 -14.26 1.57
C SER A 148 24.93 -13.25 0.95
N GLY A 149 24.45 -12.46 -0.04
CA GLY A 149 25.28 -11.56 -0.83
C GLY A 149 26.32 -12.26 -1.72
N LEU A 150 26.27 -13.60 -1.79
CA LEU A 150 27.28 -14.41 -2.46
C LEU A 150 26.98 -14.68 -3.93
N LEU A 151 25.70 -14.62 -4.34
CA LEU A 151 25.28 -14.71 -5.73
C LEU A 151 24.69 -13.38 -6.17
N ARG A 152 24.97 -12.97 -7.40
CA ARG A 152 24.48 -11.70 -7.98
C ARG A 152 23.90 -11.92 -9.36
N ALA A 153 23.00 -11.05 -9.74
CA ALA A 153 22.51 -11.00 -11.11
C ALA A 153 23.67 -10.68 -12.06
N GLY A 154 23.80 -11.44 -13.14
CA GLY A 154 24.91 -11.36 -14.08
C GLY A 154 26.04 -12.35 -13.81
N ASP A 155 26.15 -12.96 -12.63
CA ASP A 155 27.14 -14.00 -12.36
C ASP A 155 26.93 -15.18 -13.35
N ARG A 156 28.01 -15.65 -13.96
CA ARG A 156 27.99 -16.82 -14.86
C ARG A 156 28.17 -18.09 -14.03
N LEU A 157 27.25 -19.04 -14.18
CA LEU A 157 27.30 -20.34 -13.52
C LEU A 157 28.15 -21.31 -14.37
N VAL A 158 29.16 -21.90 -13.76
CA VAL A 158 30.04 -22.89 -14.39
C VAL A 158 29.67 -24.31 -13.97
N GLU A 159 29.45 -24.52 -12.66
CA GLU A 159 29.08 -25.80 -12.06
C GLU A 159 28.06 -25.60 -10.94
N VAL A 160 27.17 -26.58 -10.78
CA VAL A 160 26.25 -26.70 -9.65
C VAL A 160 26.40 -28.08 -9.02
N ASN A 161 26.80 -28.14 -7.75
CA ASN A 161 27.09 -29.39 -7.01
C ASN A 161 28.05 -30.33 -7.74
N GLY A 162 29.06 -29.77 -8.40
CA GLY A 162 30.06 -30.54 -9.18
C GLY A 162 29.60 -30.96 -10.57
N HIS A 163 28.35 -30.60 -10.99
CA HIS A 163 27.85 -30.85 -12.34
C HIS A 163 28.07 -29.62 -13.20
N PRO A 164 28.82 -29.73 -14.34
CA PRO A 164 28.94 -28.65 -15.29
C PRO A 164 27.58 -28.27 -15.85
N VAL A 165 27.28 -26.97 -15.97
CA VAL A 165 25.97 -26.48 -16.43
C VAL A 165 25.99 -25.94 -17.86
N PHE A 166 27.15 -25.86 -18.48
CA PHE A 166 27.29 -25.41 -19.86
C PHE A 166 26.44 -26.25 -20.82
N GLY A 167 25.64 -25.58 -21.65
CA GLY A 167 24.77 -26.23 -22.61
C GLY A 167 23.50 -26.87 -22.08
N LEU A 168 23.29 -26.88 -20.74
CA LEU A 168 22.05 -27.37 -20.15
C LEU A 168 20.91 -26.36 -20.32
N GLU A 169 19.67 -26.86 -20.32
CA GLU A 169 18.51 -26.02 -20.22
C GLU A 169 18.24 -25.62 -18.76
N PRO A 170 17.65 -24.44 -18.51
CA PRO A 170 17.37 -23.96 -17.16
C PRO A 170 16.60 -24.97 -16.29
N GLU A 171 15.66 -25.72 -16.86
CA GLU A 171 14.86 -26.75 -16.18
C GLU A 171 15.70 -27.90 -15.66
N GLN A 172 16.74 -28.28 -16.39
CA GLN A 172 17.68 -29.34 -15.98
C GLN A 172 18.48 -28.92 -14.75
N ILE A 173 18.89 -27.65 -14.71
CA ILE A 173 19.62 -27.07 -13.57
C ILE A 173 18.69 -26.93 -12.37
N ILE A 174 17.45 -26.54 -12.58
CA ILE A 174 16.43 -26.48 -11.50
C ILE A 174 16.23 -27.87 -10.88
N ASN A 175 16.21 -28.94 -11.69
CA ASN A 175 16.13 -30.31 -11.17
C ASN A 175 17.35 -30.69 -10.31
N ILE A 176 18.57 -30.30 -10.69
CA ILE A 176 19.78 -30.50 -9.88
C ILE A 176 19.66 -29.74 -8.54
N LEU A 177 19.15 -28.50 -8.58
CA LEU A 177 18.93 -27.67 -7.39
C LEU A 177 17.81 -28.23 -6.50
N ALA A 178 16.74 -28.77 -7.07
CA ALA A 178 15.63 -29.37 -6.36
C ALA A 178 16.04 -30.65 -5.63
N GLY A 179 16.91 -31.47 -6.24
CA GLY A 179 17.46 -32.67 -5.63
C GLY A 179 18.43 -32.42 -4.47
N SER A 180 18.84 -31.18 -4.24
CA SER A 180 19.76 -30.81 -3.17
C SER A 180 18.99 -30.46 -1.89
N HIS A 181 19.16 -31.25 -0.84
CA HIS A 181 18.36 -31.11 0.40
C HIS A 181 19.00 -30.19 1.45
N SER A 182 20.32 -29.98 1.44
CA SER A 182 20.99 -29.23 2.51
C SER A 182 21.83 -28.07 2.00
N THR A 183 22.93 -28.37 1.32
CA THR A 183 23.90 -27.37 0.83
C THR A 183 23.95 -27.42 -0.68
N ILE A 184 23.96 -26.24 -1.29
CA ILE A 184 24.15 -26.08 -2.73
C ILE A 184 25.50 -25.40 -2.93
N MET A 185 26.32 -25.99 -3.79
CA MET A 185 27.61 -25.46 -4.17
C MET A 185 27.58 -24.97 -5.61
N PHE A 186 27.90 -23.69 -5.81
CA PHE A 186 28.02 -23.07 -7.11
C PHE A 186 29.49 -22.74 -7.40
N LYS A 187 29.94 -23.00 -8.60
CA LYS A 187 31.15 -22.44 -9.16
C LYS A 187 30.76 -21.37 -10.15
N VAL A 188 31.14 -20.13 -9.88
CA VAL A 188 30.68 -18.97 -10.65
C VAL A 188 31.84 -18.09 -11.10
N VAL A 189 31.68 -17.45 -12.24
CA VAL A 189 32.51 -16.31 -12.66
C VAL A 189 31.72 -15.04 -12.28
N PRO A 190 32.22 -14.25 -11.33
CA PRO A 190 31.51 -13.09 -10.84
C PRO A 190 31.48 -11.95 -11.87
N ILE A 191 30.38 -11.18 -11.89
CA ILE A 191 30.29 -9.96 -12.66
C ILE A 191 31.23 -8.89 -12.07
N THR A 192 31.97 -8.18 -12.94
CA THR A 192 32.92 -7.12 -12.52
C THR A 192 32.24 -5.78 -12.24
N ASP A 193 31.21 -5.44 -13.00
CA ASP A 193 30.47 -4.18 -12.86
C ASP A 193 29.39 -4.30 -11.77
N ARG A 194 29.43 -3.37 -10.82
CA ARG A 194 28.43 -3.30 -9.75
C ARG A 194 27.44 -2.18 -10.05
N PRO A 195 26.19 -2.48 -10.44
CA PRO A 195 25.17 -1.44 -10.47
C PRO A 195 24.92 -0.93 -9.06
N VAL A 196 25.08 0.38 -8.85
CA VAL A 196 24.72 1.05 -7.60
C VAL A 196 23.22 1.21 -7.57
N ASN A 197 22.57 0.51 -6.64
CA ASN A 197 21.12 0.55 -6.49
C ASN A 197 20.73 1.71 -5.57
N ASN A 198 20.37 2.86 -6.13
CA ASN A 198 19.86 4.04 -5.42
C ASN A 198 18.32 4.04 -5.36
N GLN A 199 17.70 2.91 -5.04
CA GLN A 199 16.24 2.85 -5.06
C GLN A 199 15.64 3.44 -3.79
N THR A 200 14.77 4.43 -3.98
CA THR A 200 13.84 4.88 -2.95
C THR A 200 12.69 3.86 -2.84
N MET A 201 12.33 3.48 -1.61
CA MET A 201 11.19 2.59 -1.37
C MET A 201 9.91 3.24 -1.91
N LEU A 202 9.19 2.52 -2.76
CA LEU A 202 7.95 2.96 -3.37
C LEU A 202 6.81 2.03 -2.94
N TYR A 203 5.73 2.60 -2.47
CA TYR A 203 4.52 1.86 -2.16
C TYR A 203 3.44 2.15 -3.18
N VAL A 204 2.78 1.10 -3.67
CA VAL A 204 1.72 1.24 -4.66
C VAL A 204 0.49 0.43 -4.27
N ARG A 205 -0.69 0.93 -4.60
CA ARG A 205 -1.94 0.18 -4.54
C ARG A 205 -2.22 -0.43 -5.91
N ALA A 206 -2.47 -1.72 -5.95
CA ALA A 206 -2.87 -2.41 -7.17
C ALA A 206 -4.29 -1.98 -7.60
N MET A 207 -4.45 -1.58 -8.85
CA MET A 207 -5.73 -1.17 -9.43
C MET A 207 -6.39 -2.28 -10.23
N SER A 208 -5.72 -3.43 -10.36
CA SER A 208 -6.18 -4.62 -11.07
C SER A 208 -5.66 -5.89 -10.41
N ASP A 209 -6.27 -7.02 -10.73
CA ASP A 209 -5.81 -8.33 -10.30
C ASP A 209 -4.67 -8.82 -11.19
N TYR A 210 -3.78 -9.63 -10.65
CA TYR A 210 -2.73 -10.32 -11.37
C TYR A 210 -2.47 -11.71 -10.79
N SER A 211 -2.33 -12.71 -11.68
CA SER A 211 -1.98 -14.09 -11.34
C SER A 211 -0.78 -14.53 -12.17
N PRO A 212 0.35 -14.92 -11.54
CA PRO A 212 1.51 -15.46 -12.25
C PRO A 212 1.20 -16.73 -13.05
N HIS A 213 0.28 -17.58 -12.55
CA HIS A 213 -0.09 -18.84 -13.20
C HIS A 213 -0.86 -18.64 -14.51
N GLU A 214 -1.51 -17.49 -14.68
CA GLU A 214 -2.25 -17.13 -15.89
C GLU A 214 -1.41 -16.32 -16.89
N ASP A 215 -0.17 -16.02 -16.54
CA ASP A 215 0.71 -15.18 -17.33
C ASP A 215 1.82 -15.99 -18.03
N PRO A 216 1.67 -16.31 -19.33
CA PRO A 216 2.67 -17.08 -20.05
C PRO A 216 3.98 -16.31 -20.30
N ALA A 217 4.00 -15.00 -20.06
CA ALA A 217 5.18 -14.16 -20.28
C ALA A 217 6.03 -13.99 -19.02
N ILE A 218 5.61 -14.53 -17.87
CA ILE A 218 6.41 -14.43 -16.64
C ILE A 218 7.69 -15.26 -16.77
N PRO A 219 8.86 -14.71 -16.42
CA PRO A 219 10.12 -15.44 -16.53
C PRO A 219 10.21 -16.69 -15.66
N CYS A 220 9.54 -16.67 -14.50
CA CYS A 220 9.47 -17.79 -13.55
C CYS A 220 8.19 -17.68 -12.74
N VAL A 221 7.29 -18.62 -12.90
CA VAL A 221 5.98 -18.63 -12.23
C VAL A 221 6.15 -18.74 -10.71
N ASP A 222 7.06 -19.59 -10.25
CA ASP A 222 7.30 -19.82 -8.82
C ASP A 222 7.92 -18.59 -8.11
N ALA A 223 8.57 -17.71 -8.85
CA ALA A 223 9.07 -16.44 -8.32
C ALA A 223 8.02 -15.33 -8.43
N GLY A 224 6.89 -15.57 -9.08
CA GLY A 224 5.81 -14.62 -9.26
C GLY A 224 5.00 -14.38 -7.99
N MET A 225 4.41 -13.19 -7.88
CA MET A 225 3.52 -12.84 -6.79
C MET A 225 2.13 -12.47 -7.32
N ALA A 226 1.12 -13.22 -6.87
CA ALA A 226 -0.27 -12.88 -7.15
C ALA A 226 -0.74 -11.73 -6.24
N PHE A 227 -1.49 -10.80 -6.82
CA PHE A 227 -2.12 -9.73 -6.06
C PHE A 227 -3.52 -9.41 -6.61
N ARG A 228 -4.34 -8.83 -5.75
CA ARG A 228 -5.68 -8.37 -6.09
C ARG A 228 -5.74 -6.84 -6.08
N LYS A 229 -6.66 -6.29 -6.83
CA LYS A 229 -6.97 -4.86 -6.76
C LYS A 229 -7.27 -4.44 -5.32
N GLY A 230 -6.71 -3.30 -4.92
CA GLY A 230 -6.77 -2.80 -3.54
C GLY A 230 -5.59 -3.22 -2.67
N ASP A 231 -4.85 -4.28 -3.01
CA ASP A 231 -3.64 -4.67 -2.28
C ASP A 231 -2.58 -3.57 -2.34
N VAL A 232 -1.90 -3.35 -1.21
CA VAL A 232 -0.75 -2.45 -1.14
C VAL A 232 0.53 -3.26 -1.30
N LEU A 233 1.37 -2.84 -2.23
CA LEU A 233 2.62 -3.48 -2.60
C LEU A 233 3.78 -2.55 -2.29
N GLU A 234 4.80 -3.08 -1.64
CA GLU A 234 6.11 -2.45 -1.47
C GLU A 234 7.00 -2.85 -2.63
N ILE A 235 7.36 -1.90 -3.47
CA ILE A 235 8.26 -2.14 -4.61
C ILE A 235 9.69 -2.07 -4.10
N VAL A 236 10.40 -3.19 -4.16
CA VAL A 236 11.76 -3.30 -3.66
C VAL A 236 12.83 -3.28 -4.75
N ASP A 237 12.43 -3.55 -6.00
CA ASP A 237 13.33 -3.51 -7.15
C ASP A 237 12.59 -3.14 -8.44
N GLN A 238 13.09 -2.16 -9.18
CA GLN A 238 12.58 -1.66 -10.47
C GLN A 238 13.66 -1.65 -11.56
N THR A 239 14.79 -2.33 -11.35
CA THR A 239 15.91 -2.35 -12.32
C THR A 239 15.53 -2.99 -13.64
N ASP A 240 14.63 -3.98 -13.61
CA ASP A 240 14.08 -4.56 -14.82
C ASP A 240 12.91 -3.71 -15.35
N ALA A 241 12.98 -3.34 -16.63
CA ALA A 241 11.96 -2.51 -17.27
C ALA A 241 10.58 -3.19 -17.38
N LEU A 242 10.53 -4.53 -17.37
CA LEU A 242 9.30 -5.31 -17.55
C LEU A 242 8.83 -5.97 -16.26
N TRP A 243 9.74 -6.41 -15.39
CA TRP A 243 9.43 -7.20 -14.22
C TRP A 243 10.03 -6.56 -12.97
N TRP A 244 9.18 -6.04 -12.10
CA TRP A 244 9.56 -5.48 -10.82
C TRP A 244 9.53 -6.56 -9.74
N GLN A 245 10.23 -6.30 -8.63
CA GLN A 245 10.10 -7.13 -7.44
C GLN A 245 9.33 -6.38 -6.36
N ALA A 246 8.36 -7.04 -5.75
CA ALA A 246 7.51 -6.43 -4.74
C ALA A 246 7.19 -7.38 -3.60
N LYS A 247 6.76 -6.79 -2.47
CA LYS A 247 6.17 -7.49 -1.33
C LYS A 247 4.76 -7.00 -1.11
N LYS A 248 3.84 -7.91 -0.85
CA LYS A 248 2.45 -7.56 -0.51
C LYS A 248 2.35 -7.22 0.97
N LEU A 249 1.70 -6.11 1.33
CA LEU A 249 1.48 -5.70 2.71
C LEU A 249 0.06 -6.06 3.20
N PRO A 250 -0.11 -6.52 4.45
CA PRO A 250 0.94 -6.88 5.42
C PRO A 250 1.69 -8.15 4.98
N SER A 251 3.02 -8.12 5.05
CA SER A 251 3.85 -9.23 4.59
C SER A 251 4.23 -10.16 5.74
N THR A 252 3.98 -11.44 5.57
CA THR A 252 4.54 -12.51 6.41
C THR A 252 5.75 -13.17 5.74
N SER A 253 5.98 -12.91 4.45
CA SER A 253 7.10 -13.45 3.68
C SER A 253 8.30 -12.52 3.71
N LEU A 254 9.48 -13.08 3.93
CA LEU A 254 10.75 -12.36 3.82
C LEU A 254 11.11 -12.08 2.35
N CYS A 255 10.69 -12.96 1.43
CA CYS A 255 11.02 -12.87 0.01
C CYS A 255 10.02 -11.97 -0.73
N ALA A 256 10.53 -11.16 -1.65
CA ALA A 256 9.74 -10.49 -2.66
C ALA A 256 9.27 -11.48 -3.74
N GLY A 257 8.34 -11.04 -4.58
CA GLY A 257 7.91 -11.78 -5.75
C GLY A 257 7.93 -10.89 -7.01
N LEU A 258 8.02 -11.52 -8.17
CA LEU A 258 7.99 -10.85 -9.46
C LEU A 258 6.56 -10.39 -9.78
N ILE A 259 6.45 -9.13 -10.20
CA ILE A 259 5.21 -8.54 -10.70
C ILE A 259 5.50 -7.82 -12.03
N PRO A 260 4.53 -7.69 -12.94
CA PRO A 260 4.72 -6.92 -14.14
C PRO A 260 4.90 -5.43 -13.82
N SER A 261 5.80 -4.75 -14.52
CA SER A 261 5.95 -3.29 -14.43
C SER A 261 4.67 -2.58 -14.91
N THR A 262 4.56 -1.28 -14.60
CA THR A 262 3.42 -0.46 -15.06
C THR A 262 3.22 -0.54 -16.57
N SER A 263 4.30 -0.49 -17.34
CA SER A 263 4.26 -0.53 -18.81
C SER A 263 3.80 -1.89 -19.33
N LEU A 264 4.29 -2.97 -18.74
CA LEU A 264 3.92 -4.33 -19.12
C LEU A 264 2.45 -4.62 -18.78
N LEU A 265 2.00 -4.26 -17.57
CA LEU A 265 0.63 -4.51 -17.13
C LEU A 265 -0.39 -3.69 -17.95
N LYS A 266 -0.06 -2.44 -18.29
CA LYS A 266 -0.86 -1.62 -19.24
C LYS A 266 -1.01 -2.30 -20.61
N ARG A 267 0.08 -2.85 -21.14
CA ARG A 267 0.05 -3.56 -22.43
C ARG A 267 -0.83 -4.79 -22.36
N LYS A 268 -0.67 -5.63 -21.33
CA LYS A 268 -1.49 -6.84 -21.12
C LYS A 268 -2.98 -6.52 -21.01
N HIS A 269 -3.35 -5.48 -20.26
CA HIS A 269 -4.75 -5.05 -20.17
C HIS A 269 -5.31 -4.60 -21.52
N LYS A 270 -4.54 -3.90 -22.33
CA LYS A 270 -4.95 -3.52 -23.67
C LYS A 270 -5.17 -4.74 -24.56
N GLU A 271 -4.25 -5.70 -24.54
CA GLU A 271 -4.35 -6.95 -25.31
C GLU A 271 -5.60 -7.76 -24.93
N LEU A 272 -5.86 -7.94 -23.62
CA LEU A 272 -7.06 -8.60 -23.14
C LEU A 272 -8.34 -7.87 -23.56
N TRP A 273 -8.33 -6.55 -23.58
CA TRP A 273 -9.49 -5.76 -23.98
C TRP A 273 -9.80 -5.88 -25.48
N TRP A 274 -8.78 -5.96 -26.32
CA TRP A 274 -8.93 -6.16 -27.76
C TRP A 274 -9.32 -7.60 -28.14
N SER A 275 -9.01 -8.58 -27.32
CA SER A 275 -9.32 -10.00 -27.56
C SER A 275 -10.72 -10.42 -27.09
N GLN A 276 -11.42 -9.60 -26.31
CA GLN A 276 -12.79 -9.93 -25.89
C GLN A 276 -13.79 -9.72 -27.04
N PRO A 277 -14.53 -10.77 -27.45
CA PRO A 277 -15.59 -10.61 -28.43
C PRO A 277 -16.65 -9.64 -27.88
N PHE A 278 -17.15 -8.76 -28.74
CA PHE A 278 -18.20 -7.78 -28.43
C PHE A 278 -19.44 -8.50 -27.89
N GLN A 279 -19.53 -8.74 -26.60
CA GLN A 279 -20.76 -9.16 -25.97
C GLN A 279 -21.67 -7.97 -25.82
N THR A 280 -22.68 -7.89 -26.67
CA THR A 280 -23.86 -7.04 -26.49
C THR A 280 -24.64 -7.56 -25.29
N GLN A 281 -24.21 -7.22 -24.07
CA GLN A 281 -25.07 -7.40 -22.90
C GLN A 281 -26.09 -6.27 -22.89
N ALA A 282 -27.24 -6.56 -23.49
CA ALA A 282 -28.44 -5.78 -23.36
C ALA A 282 -29.04 -5.95 -21.95
N ALA A 283 -29.44 -4.79 -21.40
CA ALA A 283 -30.52 -4.63 -20.45
C ALA A 283 -30.42 -5.27 -19.05
N GLY A 284 -30.08 -4.47 -18.07
CA GLY A 284 -30.29 -4.72 -16.64
C GLY A 284 -30.23 -3.46 -15.78
N PHE A 285 -29.64 -2.40 -16.29
CA PHE A 285 -29.45 -1.15 -15.52
C PHE A 285 -30.53 -0.07 -15.79
N ARG A 286 -31.75 -0.45 -16.15
CA ARG A 286 -32.75 0.55 -16.59
C ARG A 286 -33.48 1.34 -15.50
N ARG A 287 -33.26 1.07 -14.20
CA ARG A 287 -34.01 1.77 -13.14
C ARG A 287 -33.20 2.67 -12.22
N SER A 288 -31.88 2.48 -12.12
CA SER A 288 -31.00 3.34 -11.26
C SER A 288 -30.22 4.43 -12.03
N LEU A 289 -30.11 4.34 -13.35
CA LEU A 289 -29.23 5.20 -14.17
C LEU A 289 -29.92 6.43 -14.81
N ARG A 290 -31.00 6.95 -14.23
CA ARG A 290 -31.60 8.22 -14.74
C ARG A 290 -30.89 9.48 -14.24
N LEU A 291 -29.78 9.34 -13.49
CA LEU A 291 -29.20 10.46 -12.77
C LEU A 291 -27.94 11.09 -13.40
N CYS A 292 -27.46 10.63 -14.54
CA CYS A 292 -26.35 11.30 -15.24
C CYS A 292 -26.63 11.44 -16.73
N ARG A 293 -27.33 12.50 -17.14
CA ARG A 293 -27.27 12.99 -18.51
C ARG A 293 -26.13 14.00 -18.62
N ARG A 294 -24.94 13.53 -19.07
CA ARG A 294 -23.91 14.43 -19.57
C ARG A 294 -24.41 15.16 -20.79
N HIS A 295 -24.46 16.47 -20.73
CA HIS A 295 -24.56 17.32 -21.92
C HIS A 295 -23.35 17.03 -22.83
N LYS A 296 -23.66 16.76 -24.12
CA LYS A 296 -22.64 16.70 -25.18
C LYS A 296 -22.05 18.10 -25.35
N THR A 297 -20.85 18.32 -24.84
CA THR A 297 -19.98 19.38 -25.35
C THR A 297 -19.18 18.83 -26.52
N GLN A 298 -19.21 19.51 -27.63
CA GLN A 298 -18.37 19.28 -28.80
C GLN A 298 -16.90 19.37 -28.35
N ALA A 299 -16.23 18.23 -28.32
CA ALA A 299 -14.79 18.18 -28.16
C ALA A 299 -14.17 17.98 -29.54
N SER A 300 -13.29 18.91 -29.89
CA SER A 300 -12.40 18.87 -31.04
C SER A 300 -11.58 17.57 -31.07
N SER A 301 -11.44 17.06 -32.28
CA SER A 301 -10.72 15.87 -32.70
C SER A 301 -9.35 15.69 -32.05
N TYR A 302 -9.13 14.54 -31.44
CA TYR A 302 -8.03 13.59 -31.46
C TYR A 302 -8.16 12.68 -30.25
N GLY A 303 -8.53 11.43 -30.49
CA GLY A 303 -8.64 10.38 -29.48
C GLY A 303 -10.00 9.68 -29.54
N GLN A 304 -10.02 8.44 -30.01
CA GLN A 304 -11.21 7.61 -30.01
C GLN A 304 -11.79 7.50 -28.60
N THR A 305 -12.85 8.25 -28.37
CA THR A 305 -13.64 8.17 -27.14
C THR A 305 -14.35 6.82 -27.08
N CYS A 306 -14.06 6.07 -26.03
CA CYS A 306 -14.80 4.88 -25.66
C CYS A 306 -16.30 5.22 -25.61
N THR A 307 -17.08 4.62 -26.50
CA THR A 307 -18.54 4.77 -26.48
C THR A 307 -19.10 4.28 -25.16
N SER A 308 -19.98 5.01 -24.57
CA SER A 308 -20.77 4.99 -23.33
C SER A 308 -21.05 3.66 -22.58
N ARG A 309 -20.20 2.64 -22.68
CA ARG A 309 -20.45 1.28 -22.14
C ARG A 309 -19.35 0.75 -21.21
N CYS A 310 -18.26 1.48 -21.02
CA CYS A 310 -17.22 1.07 -20.08
C CYS A 310 -17.44 1.72 -18.72
N PRO A 311 -17.52 0.97 -17.62
CA PRO A 311 -17.51 1.55 -16.28
C PRO A 311 -16.24 2.40 -16.13
N SER A 312 -16.34 3.58 -15.52
CA SER A 312 -15.22 4.50 -15.33
C SER A 312 -14.00 3.87 -14.63
N SER A 313 -14.22 2.79 -13.86
CA SER A 313 -13.16 1.99 -13.25
C SER A 313 -12.23 1.29 -14.24
N CYS A 314 -12.76 0.82 -15.39
CA CYS A 314 -11.91 0.19 -16.42
C CYS A 314 -10.97 1.19 -17.07
N ILE A 315 -11.41 2.43 -17.28
CA ILE A 315 -10.58 3.48 -17.89
C ILE A 315 -9.41 3.83 -16.96
N ASN A 316 -9.69 3.98 -15.66
CA ASN A 316 -8.64 4.32 -14.68
C ASN A 316 -7.61 3.19 -14.48
N ALA A 317 -8.06 1.93 -14.49
CA ALA A 317 -7.15 0.79 -14.39
C ALA A 317 -6.29 0.62 -15.66
N LEU A 318 -6.83 0.95 -16.84
CA LEU A 318 -6.09 0.97 -18.10
C LEU A 318 -5.07 2.13 -18.14
N GLU A 319 -5.38 3.27 -17.55
CA GLU A 319 -4.47 4.40 -17.47
C GLU A 319 -3.33 4.16 -16.49
N ASN A 320 -3.63 3.66 -15.27
CA ASN A 320 -2.64 3.44 -14.22
C ASN A 320 -2.97 2.16 -13.42
N PRO A 321 -2.33 1.02 -13.75
CA PRO A 321 -2.56 -0.24 -13.03
C PRO A 321 -2.03 -0.24 -11.60
N TYR A 322 -1.17 0.71 -11.26
CA TYR A 322 -0.65 0.96 -9.92
C TYR A 322 -0.85 2.42 -9.54
N GLU A 323 -1.38 2.66 -8.35
CA GLU A 323 -1.50 4.00 -7.75
C GLU A 323 -0.45 4.15 -6.66
N GLU A 324 0.43 5.13 -6.78
CA GLU A 324 1.40 5.41 -5.72
C GLU A 324 0.68 5.83 -4.44
N VAL A 325 1.05 5.20 -3.31
CA VAL A 325 0.45 5.47 -1.99
C VAL A 325 1.53 5.77 -0.96
N VAL A 326 1.13 6.55 0.05
CA VAL A 326 1.98 6.89 1.19
C VAL A 326 1.23 6.65 2.48
N ARG A 327 1.98 6.42 3.55
CA ARG A 327 1.41 6.34 4.89
C ARG A 327 1.10 7.75 5.39
N TYR A 328 -0.16 8.02 5.68
CA TYR A 328 -0.64 9.31 6.16
C TYR A 328 -1.38 9.13 7.48
N GLN A 329 -1.03 9.94 8.45
CA GLN A 329 -1.77 10.12 9.69
C GLN A 329 -2.18 11.58 9.76
N ARG A 330 -3.47 11.84 10.01
CA ARG A 330 -3.98 13.19 10.16
C ARG A 330 -3.33 13.84 11.39
N HIS A 331 -2.80 15.05 11.23
CA HIS A 331 -2.37 15.85 12.37
C HIS A 331 -3.59 16.37 13.14
N PRO A 332 -3.54 16.51 14.48
CA PRO A 332 -4.67 17.00 15.28
C PRO A 332 -5.24 18.34 14.82
N GLU A 333 -4.42 19.22 14.29
CA GLU A 333 -4.79 20.55 13.76
C GLU A 333 -5.37 20.51 12.35
N ASP A 334 -5.19 19.41 11.60
CA ASP A 334 -5.74 19.27 10.26
C ASP A 334 -7.26 19.07 10.33
N THR A 335 -7.95 19.49 9.27
CA THR A 335 -9.37 19.18 9.08
C THR A 335 -9.61 17.68 9.14
N ARG A 336 -10.76 17.27 9.68
CA ARG A 336 -11.14 15.86 9.75
C ARG A 336 -11.34 15.29 8.34
N ARG A 337 -11.07 14.00 8.17
CA ARG A 337 -11.28 13.32 6.89
C ARG A 337 -12.78 13.14 6.64
N LEU A 338 -13.20 13.36 5.40
CA LEU A 338 -14.54 13.02 4.93
C LEU A 338 -14.79 11.51 5.02
N ILE A 339 -15.93 11.09 5.54
CA ILE A 339 -16.40 9.71 5.51
C ILE A 339 -17.44 9.57 4.42
N ALA A 340 -17.14 8.77 3.41
CA ALA A 340 -18.04 8.46 2.31
C ALA A 340 -18.52 7.01 2.41
N LEU A 341 -19.83 6.82 2.60
CA LEU A 341 -20.46 5.50 2.64
C LEU A 341 -20.96 5.15 1.25
N ILE A 342 -20.73 3.93 0.82
CA ILE A 342 -21.17 3.42 -0.48
C ILE A 342 -21.75 2.03 -0.33
N GLY A 343 -22.79 1.71 -1.08
CA GLY A 343 -23.40 0.39 -1.07
C GLY A 343 -24.62 0.32 -1.98
N PRO A 344 -25.09 -0.88 -2.35
CA PRO A 344 -26.26 -1.02 -3.19
C PRO A 344 -27.52 -0.45 -2.52
N SER A 345 -28.45 0.05 -3.34
CA SER A 345 -29.71 0.58 -2.83
C SER A 345 -30.44 -0.50 -2.02
N GLY A 346 -30.91 -0.14 -0.82
CA GLY A 346 -31.58 -1.07 0.09
C GLY A 346 -30.67 -1.84 1.05
N VAL A 347 -29.34 -1.74 0.93
CA VAL A 347 -28.42 -2.40 1.87
C VAL A 347 -28.42 -1.75 3.27
N GLY A 348 -28.86 -0.49 3.40
CA GLY A 348 -28.95 0.22 4.68
C GLY A 348 -27.93 1.35 4.89
N VAL A 349 -27.27 1.83 3.83
CA VAL A 349 -26.29 2.94 3.90
C VAL A 349 -26.89 4.17 4.61
N ASN A 350 -28.09 4.59 4.19
CA ASN A 350 -28.76 5.77 4.76
C ASN A 350 -29.08 5.63 6.24
N GLU A 351 -29.48 4.43 6.67
CA GLU A 351 -29.81 4.17 8.07
C GLU A 351 -28.54 4.15 8.94
N LEU A 352 -27.46 3.54 8.45
CA LEU A 352 -26.16 3.58 9.11
C LEU A 352 -25.64 5.01 9.27
N ARG A 353 -25.74 5.83 8.19
CA ARG A 353 -25.35 7.24 8.22
C ARG A 353 -26.19 8.02 9.24
N ARG A 354 -27.52 7.86 9.23
CA ARG A 354 -28.44 8.52 10.16
C ARG A 354 -28.09 8.19 11.61
N ARG A 355 -27.92 6.90 11.94
CA ARG A 355 -27.58 6.46 13.29
C ARG A 355 -26.21 6.96 13.75
N LEU A 356 -25.20 6.96 12.86
CA LEU A 356 -23.89 7.51 13.20
C LEU A 356 -23.98 8.99 13.60
N ILE A 357 -24.75 9.79 12.86
CA ILE A 357 -24.95 11.21 13.16
C ILE A 357 -25.75 11.38 14.46
N GLU A 358 -26.76 10.54 14.72
CA GLU A 358 -27.61 10.60 15.91
C GLU A 358 -26.86 10.21 17.21
N VAL A 359 -25.86 9.33 17.13
CA VAL A 359 -25.03 8.93 18.27
C VAL A 359 -24.26 10.13 18.84
N ASP A 360 -23.69 10.98 17.98
CA ASP A 360 -22.98 12.18 18.41
C ASP A 360 -23.07 13.30 17.37
N PRO A 361 -24.17 14.08 17.40
CA PRO A 361 -24.38 15.19 16.46
C PRO A 361 -23.36 16.34 16.60
N LYS A 362 -22.61 16.38 17.70
CA LYS A 362 -21.54 17.36 17.90
C LYS A 362 -20.30 17.03 17.07
N THR A 363 -20.02 15.73 16.92
CA THR A 363 -18.86 15.24 16.17
C THR A 363 -19.20 14.91 14.71
N TYR A 364 -20.40 14.37 14.43
CA TYR A 364 -20.79 13.89 13.09
C TYR A 364 -21.88 14.77 12.49
N GLN A 365 -21.74 15.10 11.22
CA GLN A 365 -22.74 15.87 10.49
C GLN A 365 -22.74 15.48 9.00
N GLY A 366 -23.94 15.50 8.38
CA GLY A 366 -24.10 15.36 6.93
C GLY A 366 -23.93 16.69 6.23
N ALA A 367 -23.47 16.66 4.98
CA ALA A 367 -23.50 17.85 4.13
C ALA A 367 -24.94 18.20 3.72
N VAL A 368 -25.29 19.48 3.73
CA VAL A 368 -26.60 19.96 3.28
C VAL A 368 -26.62 19.96 1.75
N PRO A 369 -27.52 19.18 1.09
CA PRO A 369 -27.56 19.11 -0.35
C PRO A 369 -28.26 20.34 -0.98
N HIS A 370 -28.03 20.57 -2.26
CA HIS A 370 -28.68 21.59 -3.06
C HIS A 370 -29.89 21.01 -3.79
N THR A 371 -30.89 21.83 -4.02
CA THR A 371 -32.05 21.48 -4.87
C THR A 371 -32.63 22.67 -5.62
N THR A 372 -33.18 22.40 -6.81
CA THR A 372 -33.95 23.38 -7.57
C THR A 372 -35.43 23.35 -7.25
N ARG A 373 -35.89 22.46 -6.38
CA ARG A 373 -37.26 22.40 -5.89
C ARG A 373 -37.55 23.60 -4.98
N PRO A 374 -38.75 24.21 -5.08
CA PRO A 374 -39.14 25.22 -4.11
C PRO A 374 -39.22 24.65 -2.69
N PRO A 375 -38.89 25.47 -1.66
CA PRO A 375 -38.98 25.04 -0.26
C PRO A 375 -40.46 24.80 0.11
N LYS A 376 -40.68 23.86 1.03
CA LYS A 376 -41.96 23.67 1.71
C LYS A 376 -42.05 24.66 2.86
N SER A 377 -43.28 24.88 3.39
CA SER A 377 -43.52 25.87 4.43
C SER A 377 -42.73 25.71 5.73
N TYR A 378 -42.22 24.51 6.00
CA TYR A 378 -41.45 24.18 7.20
C TYR A 378 -39.94 24.02 6.94
N GLU A 379 -39.52 24.19 5.68
CA GLU A 379 -38.11 24.03 5.26
C GLU A 379 -37.43 25.39 5.17
N GLU A 380 -36.15 25.41 5.60
CA GLU A 380 -35.31 26.60 5.55
C GLU A 380 -34.06 26.33 4.73
N SER A 381 -33.66 27.32 3.93
CA SER A 381 -32.42 27.19 3.14
C SER A 381 -31.19 27.11 4.05
N GLY A 382 -30.36 26.10 3.82
CA GLY A 382 -29.18 25.83 4.63
C GLY A 382 -29.42 24.82 5.76
N ARG A 383 -30.65 24.38 6.03
CA ARG A 383 -30.99 23.37 7.02
C ARG A 383 -31.29 22.01 6.38
N GLU A 384 -32.35 21.92 5.58
CA GLU A 384 -32.71 20.71 4.84
C GLU A 384 -32.02 20.65 3.48
N TYR A 385 -32.06 21.77 2.76
CA TYR A 385 -31.47 21.97 1.44
C TYR A 385 -30.95 23.39 1.29
N HIS A 386 -29.99 23.59 0.38
CA HIS A 386 -29.74 24.88 -0.24
C HIS A 386 -30.67 25.01 -1.44
N PHE A 387 -31.71 25.84 -1.32
CA PHE A 387 -32.65 26.07 -2.41
C PHE A 387 -32.07 27.09 -3.37
N ILE A 388 -31.78 26.66 -4.61
CA ILE A 388 -31.21 27.50 -5.66
C ILE A 388 -32.01 27.38 -6.96
N ASN A 389 -31.87 28.34 -7.85
CA ASN A 389 -32.52 28.26 -9.15
C ASN A 389 -31.76 27.29 -10.09
N ARG A 390 -32.43 26.95 -11.22
CA ARG A 390 -31.86 25.99 -12.18
C ARG A 390 -30.56 26.48 -12.81
N GLU A 391 -30.49 27.77 -13.14
CA GLU A 391 -29.30 28.37 -13.75
C GLU A 391 -28.08 28.29 -12.83
N GLN A 392 -28.26 28.60 -11.55
CA GLN A 392 -27.22 28.45 -10.54
C GLN A 392 -26.79 27.00 -10.41
N PHE A 393 -27.74 26.05 -10.41
CA PHE A 393 -27.42 24.63 -10.33
C PHE A 393 -26.62 24.15 -11.55
N ASP A 394 -27.08 24.51 -12.76
CA ASP A 394 -26.44 24.16 -14.02
C ASP A 394 -25.00 24.75 -14.08
N ASN A 395 -24.79 25.97 -13.60
CA ASN A 395 -23.47 26.60 -13.48
C ASN A 395 -22.56 25.81 -12.50
N MET A 396 -23.08 25.43 -11.33
CA MET A 396 -22.33 24.62 -10.38
C MET A 396 -21.95 23.24 -10.98
N ALA A 397 -22.88 22.60 -11.69
CA ALA A 397 -22.66 21.34 -12.38
C ALA A 397 -21.61 21.46 -13.49
N TYR A 398 -21.69 22.52 -14.30
CA TYR A 398 -20.70 22.80 -15.34
C TYR A 398 -19.29 23.01 -14.78
N ASN A 399 -19.17 23.67 -13.63
CA ASN A 399 -17.90 23.92 -12.94
C ASN A 399 -17.44 22.75 -12.04
N ASN A 400 -18.06 21.56 -12.16
CA ASN A 400 -17.73 20.37 -11.36
C ASN A 400 -17.73 20.62 -9.83
N ARG A 401 -18.66 21.47 -9.35
CA ARG A 401 -18.79 21.81 -7.92
C ARG A 401 -19.55 20.76 -7.12
N PHE A 402 -20.16 19.76 -7.76
CA PHE A 402 -20.89 18.69 -7.11
C PHE A 402 -20.05 17.42 -6.97
N VAL A 403 -20.12 16.78 -5.80
CA VAL A 403 -19.69 15.40 -5.59
C VAL A 403 -20.55 14.46 -6.43
N GLU A 404 -21.86 14.65 -6.34
CA GLU A 404 -22.86 13.96 -7.14
C GLU A 404 -24.10 14.84 -7.31
N TYR A 405 -24.83 14.65 -8.40
CA TYR A 405 -26.10 15.30 -8.63
C TYR A 405 -26.99 14.49 -9.56
N GLY A 406 -28.29 14.77 -9.50
CA GLY A 406 -29.25 14.11 -10.34
C GLY A 406 -30.62 14.76 -10.37
N GLU A 407 -31.50 14.27 -11.25
CA GLU A 407 -32.85 14.77 -11.43
C GLU A 407 -33.88 13.79 -10.86
N HIS A 408 -34.81 14.31 -10.06
CA HIS A 408 -35.96 13.55 -9.55
C HIS A 408 -37.22 14.39 -9.65
N LYS A 409 -38.28 13.85 -10.29
CA LYS A 409 -39.59 14.53 -10.49
C LYS A 409 -39.46 15.94 -11.08
N GLY A 410 -38.53 16.15 -12.02
CA GLY A 410 -38.33 17.43 -12.70
C GLY A 410 -37.45 18.42 -11.92
N TYR A 411 -36.98 18.10 -10.73
CA TYR A 411 -36.08 18.91 -9.92
C TYR A 411 -34.69 18.30 -9.80
N LEU A 412 -33.69 19.15 -9.77
CA LEU A 412 -32.30 18.74 -9.57
C LEU A 412 -31.97 18.70 -8.08
N TYR A 413 -31.12 17.73 -7.71
CA TYR A 413 -30.60 17.54 -6.37
C TYR A 413 -29.11 17.24 -6.48
N GLY A 414 -28.28 17.70 -5.54
CA GLY A 414 -26.87 17.40 -5.56
C GLY A 414 -26.17 17.81 -4.27
N THR A 415 -25.12 17.07 -3.92
CA THR A 415 -24.24 17.38 -2.79
C THR A 415 -23.00 18.10 -3.31
N SER A 416 -22.82 19.36 -2.92
CA SER A 416 -21.67 20.15 -3.38
C SER A 416 -20.42 19.89 -2.55
N ILE A 417 -19.26 20.09 -3.16
CA ILE A 417 -17.95 20.06 -2.49
C ILE A 417 -17.90 21.14 -1.39
N ASP A 418 -18.49 22.31 -1.63
CA ASP A 418 -18.53 23.41 -0.67
C ASP A 418 -19.32 23.06 0.58
N SER A 419 -20.49 22.41 0.44
CA SER A 419 -21.26 21.94 1.59
C SER A 419 -20.50 20.91 2.43
N VAL A 420 -19.72 20.05 1.79
CA VAL A 420 -18.84 19.08 2.49
C VAL A 420 -17.75 19.84 3.25
N LYS A 421 -17.05 20.76 2.59
CA LYS A 421 -16.00 21.59 3.20
C LYS A 421 -16.53 22.40 4.39
N GLN A 422 -17.70 23.00 4.27
CA GLN A 422 -18.32 23.77 5.35
C GLN A 422 -18.46 22.94 6.64
N VAL A 423 -18.81 21.66 6.53
CA VAL A 423 -18.90 20.76 7.69
C VAL A 423 -17.49 20.44 8.22
N LEU A 424 -16.52 20.13 7.35
CA LEU A 424 -15.15 19.83 7.75
C LEU A 424 -14.47 21.03 8.43
N ASP A 425 -14.67 22.24 7.90
CA ASP A 425 -14.12 23.49 8.42
C ASP A 425 -14.73 23.87 9.78
N SER A 426 -15.95 23.38 10.08
CA SER A 426 -16.55 23.50 11.42
C SER A 426 -15.92 22.58 12.46
N GLY A 427 -14.89 21.79 12.11
CA GLY A 427 -14.21 20.85 12.98
C GLY A 427 -14.95 19.52 13.19
N LYS A 428 -16.03 19.27 12.43
CA LYS A 428 -16.80 18.02 12.50
C LYS A 428 -16.35 17.02 11.44
N VAL A 429 -16.68 15.75 11.66
CA VAL A 429 -16.56 14.69 10.64
C VAL A 429 -17.76 14.78 9.71
N CYS A 430 -17.53 15.11 8.47
CA CYS A 430 -18.59 15.06 7.45
C CYS A 430 -18.85 13.61 7.04
N VAL A 431 -20.12 13.18 7.05
CA VAL A 431 -20.55 11.83 6.65
C VAL A 431 -21.57 11.95 5.53
N ILE A 432 -21.21 11.44 4.36
CA ILE A 432 -22.08 11.42 3.18
C ILE A 432 -22.28 10.01 2.65
N ASP A 433 -23.38 9.77 1.98
CA ASP A 433 -23.59 8.60 1.13
C ASP A 433 -23.34 9.02 -0.32
N ILE A 434 -22.65 8.18 -1.08
CA ILE A 434 -22.34 8.42 -2.48
C ILE A 434 -22.64 7.20 -3.35
N GLU A 435 -22.98 7.46 -4.60
CA GLU A 435 -23.04 6.44 -5.64
C GLU A 435 -21.62 6.14 -6.18
N PRO A 436 -21.38 4.97 -6.81
CA PRO A 436 -20.07 4.60 -7.34
C PRO A 436 -19.43 5.65 -8.27
N GLN A 437 -20.25 6.42 -8.97
CA GLN A 437 -19.79 7.48 -9.88
C GLN A 437 -19.19 8.67 -9.12
N GLY A 438 -19.57 8.88 -7.85
CA GLY A 438 -19.08 9.93 -6.96
C GLY A 438 -17.69 9.64 -6.37
N ILE A 439 -17.18 8.39 -6.48
CA ILE A 439 -15.90 7.98 -5.89
C ILE A 439 -14.77 8.92 -6.30
N GLN A 440 -14.64 9.22 -7.58
CA GLN A 440 -13.55 10.06 -8.07
C GLN A 440 -13.68 11.52 -7.61
N ALA A 441 -14.90 12.01 -7.43
CA ALA A 441 -15.14 13.37 -6.95
C ALA A 441 -14.74 13.59 -5.50
N VAL A 442 -14.77 12.53 -4.66
CA VAL A 442 -14.34 12.60 -3.25
C VAL A 442 -12.88 12.22 -3.04
N ARG A 443 -12.25 11.52 -4.00
CA ARG A 443 -10.84 11.13 -3.94
C ARG A 443 -9.92 12.27 -4.38
N THR A 444 -10.02 13.39 -3.70
CA THR A 444 -9.23 14.59 -3.98
C THR A 444 -8.31 14.93 -2.79
N HIS A 445 -7.25 15.70 -3.06
CA HIS A 445 -6.37 16.28 -2.05
C HIS A 445 -7.13 17.08 -0.97
N GLU A 446 -8.20 17.78 -1.37
CA GLU A 446 -8.97 18.65 -0.47
C GLU A 446 -9.87 17.87 0.49
N LEU A 447 -10.52 16.81 0.01
CA LEU A 447 -11.50 16.05 0.79
C LEU A 447 -10.89 14.85 1.50
N LYS A 448 -9.82 14.28 0.96
CA LYS A 448 -9.09 13.11 1.51
C LYS A 448 -10.05 12.03 2.04
N ALA A 449 -11.10 11.71 1.26
CA ALA A 449 -12.19 10.86 1.71
C ALA A 449 -11.71 9.48 2.16
N TYR A 450 -12.33 8.97 3.21
CA TYR A 450 -12.25 7.57 3.63
C TYR A 450 -13.52 6.87 3.18
N ILE A 451 -13.39 5.90 2.27
CA ILE A 451 -14.51 5.26 1.60
C ILE A 451 -14.83 3.93 2.28
N ILE A 452 -16.03 3.81 2.84
CA ILE A 452 -16.50 2.61 3.52
C ILE A 452 -17.57 1.96 2.65
N TYR A 453 -17.28 0.74 2.19
CA TYR A 453 -18.25 -0.07 1.47
C TYR A 453 -19.15 -0.85 2.43
N VAL A 454 -20.45 -0.61 2.33
CA VAL A 454 -21.48 -1.37 3.05
C VAL A 454 -21.92 -2.52 2.16
N LYS A 455 -21.36 -3.68 2.44
CA LYS A 455 -21.59 -4.91 1.69
C LYS A 455 -22.88 -5.58 2.15
N PRO A 456 -23.75 -6.03 1.22
CA PRO A 456 -24.89 -6.86 1.57
C PRO A 456 -24.40 -8.24 2.06
N PRO A 457 -25.03 -8.81 3.08
CA PRO A 457 -24.87 -10.23 3.38
C PRO A 457 -25.57 -11.08 2.30
N PRO A 458 -25.41 -12.40 2.30
CA PRO A 458 -26.12 -13.29 1.37
C PRO A 458 -27.65 -13.07 1.40
N ALA A 459 -28.30 -13.23 0.26
CA ALA A 459 -29.75 -12.99 0.12
C ALA A 459 -30.58 -13.76 1.16
N GLU A 460 -30.21 -14.97 1.49
CA GLU A 460 -30.90 -15.79 2.49
C GLU A 460 -30.80 -15.19 3.90
N SER A 461 -29.64 -14.61 4.27
CA SER A 461 -29.48 -13.91 5.55
C SER A 461 -30.32 -12.63 5.57
N MET A 462 -30.36 -11.89 4.46
CA MET A 462 -31.22 -10.68 4.36
C MET A 462 -32.71 -11.01 4.49
N LYS A 463 -33.19 -12.11 3.93
CA LYS A 463 -34.59 -12.57 4.09
C LYS A 463 -34.97 -12.77 5.55
N LEU A 464 -34.06 -13.33 6.34
CA LEU A 464 -34.30 -13.57 7.77
C LEU A 464 -34.26 -12.29 8.59
N THR A 465 -33.23 -11.47 8.39
CA THR A 465 -32.97 -10.28 9.23
C THR A 465 -33.86 -9.07 8.87
N ARG A 466 -34.39 -9.00 7.62
CA ARG A 466 -35.13 -7.84 7.10
C ARG A 466 -36.61 -8.13 6.79
N LYS A 467 -37.13 -9.28 7.19
CA LYS A 467 -38.51 -9.69 6.92
C LYS A 467 -39.57 -8.65 7.30
N ASN A 468 -39.34 -7.90 8.38
CA ASN A 468 -40.26 -6.87 8.89
C ASN A 468 -39.78 -5.43 8.60
N SER A 469 -38.74 -5.28 7.81
CA SER A 469 -38.19 -3.98 7.46
C SER A 469 -38.80 -3.43 6.17
N GLN A 470 -38.68 -2.13 5.97
CA GLN A 470 -39.12 -1.47 4.74
C GLN A 470 -37.92 -0.92 3.98
N ILE A 471 -38.00 -0.98 2.65
CA ILE A 471 -37.05 -0.26 1.81
C ILE A 471 -37.36 1.24 1.95
N ILE A 472 -36.43 1.96 2.56
CA ILE A 472 -36.49 3.41 2.69
C ILE A 472 -35.69 4.01 1.56
N THR A 473 -36.35 4.63 0.60
CA THR A 473 -35.67 5.33 -0.49
C THR A 473 -36.03 6.81 -0.43
N LYS A 474 -35.10 7.66 -0.82
CA LYS A 474 -35.36 9.10 -0.96
C LYS A 474 -36.40 9.39 -2.05
N TYR A 475 -36.70 8.43 -2.92
CA TYR A 475 -37.40 8.63 -4.19
C TYR A 475 -38.69 7.83 -4.34
N TYR A 476 -38.93 6.79 -3.51
CA TYR A 476 -40.11 5.93 -3.60
C TYR A 476 -40.86 5.85 -2.28
N ILE A 477 -42.13 5.47 -2.36
CA ILE A 477 -42.93 5.16 -1.16
C ILE A 477 -42.27 3.97 -0.45
N ASN A 478 -42.10 4.10 0.85
CA ASN A 478 -41.58 2.98 1.69
C ASN A 478 -42.48 1.76 1.47
N ARG A 479 -41.87 0.64 1.13
CA ARG A 479 -42.55 -0.62 0.92
C ARG A 479 -41.79 -1.76 1.61
N PRO A 480 -42.48 -2.85 1.96
CA PRO A 480 -41.79 -4.05 2.45
C PRO A 480 -40.88 -4.63 1.36
N PHE A 481 -39.84 -5.33 1.78
CA PHE A 481 -38.97 -6.08 0.88
C PHE A 481 -39.72 -7.24 0.25
N LYS A 482 -39.42 -7.52 -1.00
CA LYS A 482 -39.81 -8.72 -1.73
C LYS A 482 -38.59 -9.65 -1.84
N ASP A 483 -38.82 -10.93 -2.06
CA ASP A 483 -37.73 -11.90 -2.20
C ASP A 483 -36.77 -11.56 -3.35
N GLU A 484 -37.30 -11.01 -4.45
CA GLU A 484 -36.55 -10.57 -5.61
C GLU A 484 -35.58 -9.42 -5.28
N ASP A 485 -35.99 -8.51 -4.38
CA ASP A 485 -35.14 -7.37 -3.98
C ASP A 485 -33.84 -7.83 -3.31
N PHE A 486 -33.88 -8.92 -2.55
CA PHE A 486 -32.68 -9.43 -1.87
C PHE A 486 -31.64 -9.96 -2.85
N GLN A 487 -32.09 -10.63 -3.90
CA GLN A 487 -31.21 -11.09 -4.98
C GLN A 487 -30.62 -9.92 -5.77
N GLU A 488 -31.47 -8.91 -6.11
CA GLU A 488 -31.01 -7.71 -6.78
C GLU A 488 -29.95 -6.94 -5.96
N ILE A 489 -30.13 -6.86 -4.63
CA ILE A 489 -29.17 -6.19 -3.72
C ILE A 489 -27.85 -6.95 -3.69
N GLU A 490 -27.88 -8.28 -3.58
CA GLU A 490 -26.68 -9.12 -3.56
C GLU A 490 -25.91 -9.05 -4.88
N GLU A 491 -26.60 -9.15 -6.02
CA GLU A 491 -26.00 -9.01 -7.35
C GLU A 491 -25.40 -7.61 -7.57
N ALA A 492 -26.13 -6.56 -7.16
CA ALA A 492 -25.66 -5.18 -7.25
C ALA A 492 -24.42 -4.97 -6.35
N GLY A 493 -24.42 -5.56 -5.17
CA GLY A 493 -23.30 -5.56 -4.26
C GLY A 493 -22.07 -6.24 -4.87
N SER A 494 -22.23 -7.44 -5.42
CA SER A 494 -21.15 -8.20 -6.09
C SER A 494 -20.58 -7.43 -7.29
N LYS A 495 -21.44 -6.81 -8.10
CA LYS A 495 -21.03 -5.95 -9.23
C LYS A 495 -20.26 -4.71 -8.74
N MET A 496 -20.70 -4.08 -7.65
CA MET A 496 -20.02 -2.93 -7.07
C MET A 496 -18.64 -3.31 -6.52
N GLU A 497 -18.55 -4.40 -5.78
CA GLU A 497 -17.30 -4.95 -5.26
C GLU A 497 -16.34 -5.31 -6.41
N SER A 498 -16.82 -6.00 -7.44
CA SER A 498 -15.99 -6.39 -8.58
C SER A 498 -15.40 -5.20 -9.36
N HIS A 499 -16.05 -4.04 -9.38
CA HIS A 499 -15.59 -2.89 -10.16
C HIS A 499 -14.82 -1.84 -9.33
N PHE A 500 -15.13 -1.69 -8.04
CA PHE A 500 -14.68 -0.54 -7.25
C PHE A 500 -13.89 -0.92 -5.99
N TYR A 501 -13.61 -2.20 -5.72
CA TYR A 501 -12.94 -2.68 -4.51
C TYR A 501 -11.62 -1.96 -4.22
N GLN A 502 -10.85 -1.63 -5.25
CA GLN A 502 -9.57 -0.92 -5.14
C GLN A 502 -9.68 0.48 -4.52
N PHE A 503 -10.88 1.04 -4.45
CA PHE A 503 -11.14 2.36 -3.89
C PHE A 503 -11.72 2.32 -2.47
N PHE A 504 -12.08 1.14 -1.98
CA PHE A 504 -12.63 0.98 -0.64
C PHE A 504 -11.52 0.90 0.39
N ASP A 505 -11.57 1.79 1.38
CA ASP A 505 -10.64 1.79 2.50
C ASP A 505 -11.07 0.78 3.58
N HIS A 506 -12.38 0.51 3.68
CA HIS A 506 -12.95 -0.48 4.60
C HIS A 506 -14.24 -1.09 4.05
N VAL A 507 -14.53 -2.32 4.48
CA VAL A 507 -15.76 -3.05 4.12
C VAL A 507 -16.49 -3.44 5.40
N ILE A 508 -17.79 -3.10 5.47
CA ILE A 508 -18.70 -3.51 6.56
C ILE A 508 -19.81 -4.37 5.95
N VAL A 509 -19.93 -5.61 6.41
CA VAL A 509 -21.05 -6.47 6.02
C VAL A 509 -22.26 -6.15 6.89
N ASN A 510 -23.33 -5.60 6.31
CA ASN A 510 -24.52 -5.20 7.07
C ASN A 510 -25.51 -6.34 7.25
N ASP A 511 -25.13 -7.34 8.04
CA ASP A 511 -26.00 -8.42 8.46
C ASP A 511 -26.89 -7.99 9.64
N SER A 512 -26.27 -7.53 10.72
CA SER A 512 -26.93 -6.92 11.87
C SER A 512 -26.69 -5.40 11.89
N LEU A 513 -27.76 -4.63 11.81
CA LEU A 513 -27.66 -3.17 11.80
C LEU A 513 -26.98 -2.61 13.07
N GLN A 514 -27.18 -3.25 14.22
CA GLN A 514 -26.58 -2.81 15.48
C GLN A 514 -25.07 -3.06 15.48
N GLU A 515 -24.63 -4.23 15.07
CA GLU A 515 -23.21 -4.57 14.96
C GLU A 515 -22.51 -3.71 13.91
N SER A 516 -23.17 -3.50 12.76
CA SER A 516 -22.66 -2.64 11.71
C SER A 516 -22.51 -1.18 12.16
N CYS A 517 -23.38 -0.68 13.02
CA CYS A 517 -23.21 0.64 13.64
C CYS A 517 -21.97 0.71 14.54
N VAL A 518 -21.72 -0.32 15.36
CA VAL A 518 -20.52 -0.39 16.21
C VAL A 518 -19.25 -0.47 15.37
N GLN A 519 -19.26 -1.31 14.32
CA GLN A 519 -18.15 -1.41 13.38
C GLN A 519 -17.91 -0.08 12.67
N LEU A 520 -18.97 0.61 12.24
CA LEU A 520 -18.88 1.91 11.60
C LEU A 520 -18.26 2.96 12.51
N LEU A 521 -18.70 3.08 13.76
CA LEU A 521 -18.14 3.98 14.77
C LEU A 521 -16.64 3.73 14.98
N THR A 522 -16.27 2.45 15.13
CA THR A 522 -14.87 2.04 15.31
C THR A 522 -14.04 2.39 14.08
N THR A 523 -14.55 2.08 12.89
CA THR A 523 -13.88 2.36 11.61
C THR A 523 -13.69 3.85 11.38
N VAL A 524 -14.70 4.67 11.67
CA VAL A 524 -14.61 6.14 11.54
C VAL A 524 -13.56 6.71 12.49
N ARG A 525 -13.49 6.23 13.74
CA ARG A 525 -12.45 6.63 14.68
C ARG A 525 -11.05 6.27 14.16
N ARG A 526 -10.87 5.03 13.70
CA ARG A 526 -9.61 4.58 13.11
C ARG A 526 -9.21 5.41 11.88
N ALA A 527 -10.16 5.77 11.03
CA ALA A 527 -9.92 6.62 9.87
C ALA A 527 -9.40 8.02 10.24
N GLN A 528 -9.76 8.55 11.42
CA GLN A 528 -9.32 9.86 11.91
C GLN A 528 -8.02 9.81 12.71
N GLU A 529 -7.74 8.71 13.42
CA GLU A 529 -6.68 8.63 14.43
C GLU A 529 -5.51 7.74 14.02
N GLU A 530 -5.74 6.69 13.22
CA GLU A 530 -4.70 5.74 12.83
C GLU A 530 -4.07 6.10 11.47
N PRO A 531 -2.78 5.75 11.26
CA PRO A 531 -2.12 5.92 9.95
C PRO A 531 -2.80 5.06 8.88
N GLN A 532 -3.13 5.67 7.74
CA GLN A 532 -3.78 5.02 6.59
C GLN A 532 -2.92 5.12 5.33
N TRP A 533 -3.11 4.19 4.39
CA TRP A 533 -2.54 4.29 3.06
C TRP A 533 -3.41 5.21 2.20
N VAL A 534 -2.85 6.32 1.76
CA VAL A 534 -3.56 7.28 0.90
C VAL A 534 -2.80 7.51 -0.41
N PRO A 535 -3.47 7.94 -1.48
CA PRO A 535 -2.77 8.32 -2.71
C PRO A 535 -1.70 9.37 -2.45
N ALA A 536 -0.50 9.16 -3.00
CA ALA A 536 0.65 10.05 -2.76
C ALA A 536 0.38 11.49 -3.21
N PHE A 537 -0.42 11.69 -4.27
CA PHE A 537 -0.77 13.02 -4.77
C PHE A 537 -1.63 13.84 -3.78
N TRP A 538 -2.20 13.21 -2.73
CA TRP A 538 -2.92 13.95 -1.69
C TRP A 538 -2.00 14.70 -0.74
N ILE A 539 -0.76 14.29 -0.66
CA ILE A 539 0.22 14.81 0.33
C ILE A 539 1.29 15.66 -0.34
N ARG A 540 1.61 15.38 -1.61
CA ARG A 540 2.58 16.17 -2.37
C ARG A 540 1.97 17.51 -2.78
N PRO A 541 2.65 18.64 -2.54
CA PRO A 541 2.18 19.94 -3.02
C PRO A 541 2.04 19.88 -4.55
N THR A 542 0.87 20.26 -5.05
CA THR A 542 0.68 20.42 -6.50
C THR A 542 1.50 21.60 -7.00
N ASP A 543 1.95 21.58 -8.27
CA ASP A 543 2.69 22.70 -8.90
C ASP A 543 1.95 24.05 -8.79
N HIS A 544 0.64 24.02 -8.56
CA HIS A 544 -0.19 25.20 -8.30
C HIS A 544 0.06 25.80 -6.92
N ASP A 545 0.32 24.99 -5.90
CA ASP A 545 0.59 25.45 -4.53
C ASP A 545 2.01 25.97 -4.39
N THR A 546 2.98 25.37 -5.11
CA THR A 546 4.35 25.89 -5.21
C THR A 546 4.40 27.26 -5.89
N LYS A 547 3.60 27.48 -6.93
CA LYS A 547 3.49 28.82 -7.58
C LYS A 547 2.80 29.85 -6.68
N LYS A 548 1.88 29.44 -5.82
CA LYS A 548 1.23 30.33 -4.84
C LYS A 548 2.16 30.69 -3.68
N CYS A 549 2.94 29.75 -3.17
CA CYS A 549 3.99 29.99 -2.18
C CYS A 549 5.13 30.86 -2.74
N MET A 550 5.56 30.63 -3.99
CA MET A 550 6.56 31.50 -4.64
C MET A 550 6.06 32.92 -4.86
N LYS A 551 4.77 33.10 -5.23
CA LYS A 551 4.18 34.45 -5.34
C LYS A 551 4.01 35.12 -3.98
N ALA A 552 3.65 34.39 -2.93
CA ALA A 552 3.56 34.94 -1.57
C ALA A 552 4.95 35.38 -1.06
N ASN A 553 5.99 34.58 -1.26
CA ASN A 553 7.35 34.92 -0.88
C ASN A 553 7.95 36.10 -1.71
N GLN A 554 7.54 36.28 -2.97
CA GLN A 554 7.94 37.45 -3.76
C GLN A 554 7.26 38.76 -3.30
N ILE A 555 6.06 38.65 -2.72
CA ILE A 555 5.37 39.85 -2.16
C ILE A 555 5.99 40.27 -0.82
N TYR A 556 6.50 39.31 -0.02
CA TYR A 556 7.19 39.61 1.23
C TYR A 556 8.64 40.13 1.05
N SER A 557 9.29 39.79 -0.07
CA SER A 557 10.66 40.29 -0.37
C SER A 557 10.70 41.61 -1.14
N GLN A 558 9.57 42.22 -1.43
CA GLN A 558 9.48 43.57 -2.04
C GLN A 558 9.07 44.66 -1.04
N ASN A 559 8.85 44.31 0.23
CA ASN A 559 8.48 45.25 1.29
C ASN A 559 9.53 45.35 2.43
N ASP A 560 10.78 44.90 2.18
CA ASP A 560 11.95 45.19 3.03
C ASP A 560 12.95 46.12 2.24
#